data_32bb9405438c0041095dfd19d09151d1
#
_entry.id   32bb9405438c0041095dfd19d09151d1
#
_cell.length_a   1.000
_cell.length_b   1.000
_cell.length_c   1.000
_cell.angle_alpha   90.00
_cell.angle_beta   90.00
_cell.angle_gamma   90.00
#
_symmetry.space_group_name_H-M   'P 1'
#
loop_
_entity.id
_entity.type
_entity.pdbx_description
1 polymer ?
#
loop_
_entity_poly.entity_id
_entity_poly.type
_entity_poly.pdbx_seq_one_letter_code
_entity_poly.pdbx_strand_id
1 'polypeptide(L)'
;WTYSIEAIWSGLQDCYADLRSNVKKLYDGIEIESLAAIGVSAMMHGYMPFNEKEEILVPFRTWRNTNTGRAAAELSELFVYNIPLRWSISHLYQAILNNETHVKDIKFLTTLAGYVHWQITGEKVLGIGDASGMLPIDPATNNYSAEMVEKFDNLIAPKEYNWKLEDILPKVLSAGENAGVLTP
;
A
#
# COMPACT_ATOMS: atom_id res chain seq x y z
N TRP A 1 8.97 -9.84 -9.97
CA TRP A 1 8.80 -8.43 -10.33
C TRP A 1 8.88 -7.58 -9.06
N THR A 2 9.96 -6.80 -8.94
CA THR A 2 10.23 -5.90 -7.81
C THR A 2 10.75 -4.57 -8.32
N TYR A 3 10.56 -3.51 -7.54
CA TYR A 3 11.20 -2.21 -7.74
C TYR A 3 11.92 -1.81 -6.46
N SER A 4 13.04 -1.07 -6.59
CA SER A 4 13.68 -0.42 -5.46
C SER A 4 13.01 0.93 -5.16
N ILE A 5 13.17 1.40 -3.94
CA ILE A 5 12.67 2.73 -3.52
C ILE A 5 13.35 3.84 -4.34
N GLU A 6 14.65 3.70 -4.60
CA GLU A 6 15.43 4.65 -5.39
C GLU A 6 14.90 4.77 -6.82
N ALA A 7 14.55 3.64 -7.45
CA ALA A 7 13.98 3.63 -8.80
C ALA A 7 12.59 4.31 -8.84
N ILE A 8 11.77 4.14 -7.79
CA ILE A 8 10.48 4.81 -7.66
C ILE A 8 10.67 6.33 -7.60
N TRP A 9 11.55 6.81 -6.71
CA TRP A 9 11.80 8.25 -6.55
C TRP A 9 12.47 8.88 -7.76
N SER A 10 13.48 8.23 -8.35
CA SER A 10 14.09 8.71 -9.60
C SER A 10 13.05 8.88 -10.70
N GLY A 11 12.18 7.89 -10.90
CA GLY A 11 11.12 7.99 -11.90
C GLY A 11 10.11 9.12 -11.63
N LEU A 12 9.74 9.37 -10.38
CA LEU A 12 8.86 10.48 -10.01
C LEU A 12 9.54 11.84 -10.24
N GLN A 13 10.80 11.98 -9.87
CA GLN A 13 11.60 13.20 -10.07
C GLN A 13 11.78 13.50 -11.56
N ASP A 14 12.11 12.50 -12.36
CA ASP A 14 12.26 12.63 -13.82
C ASP A 14 10.93 13.06 -14.46
N CYS A 15 9.82 12.45 -14.05
CA CYS A 15 8.48 12.79 -14.52
C CYS A 15 8.12 14.24 -14.20
N TYR A 16 8.39 14.71 -12.98
CA TYR A 16 8.13 16.09 -12.57
C TYR A 16 9.05 17.08 -13.29
N ALA A 17 10.32 16.75 -13.48
CA ALA A 17 11.26 17.58 -14.24
C ALA A 17 10.82 17.75 -15.71
N ASP A 18 10.35 16.67 -16.34
CA ASP A 18 9.81 16.73 -17.70
C ASP A 18 8.53 17.57 -17.77
N LEU A 19 7.61 17.42 -16.82
CA LEU A 19 6.43 18.26 -16.70
C LEU A 19 6.78 19.74 -16.62
N ARG A 20 7.70 20.12 -15.72
CA ARG A 20 8.17 21.52 -15.60
C ARG A 20 8.76 22.05 -16.89
N SER A 21 9.60 21.26 -17.55
CA SER A 21 10.21 21.62 -18.83
C SER A 21 9.16 21.85 -19.92
N ASN A 22 8.15 20.99 -20.01
CA ASN A 22 7.09 21.10 -20.99
C ASN A 22 6.16 22.30 -20.71
N VAL A 23 5.82 22.56 -19.47
CA VAL A 23 5.04 23.76 -19.10
C VAL A 23 5.78 25.04 -19.51
N LYS A 24 7.07 25.14 -19.19
CA LYS A 24 7.91 26.28 -19.58
C LYS A 24 7.96 26.52 -21.08
N LYS A 25 8.04 25.44 -21.87
CA LYS A 25 8.06 25.51 -23.35
C LYS A 25 6.72 25.90 -23.96
N LEU A 26 5.62 25.35 -23.43
CA LEU A 26 4.28 25.51 -23.98
C LEU A 26 3.58 26.80 -23.56
N TYR A 27 4.00 27.41 -22.46
CA TYR A 27 3.36 28.58 -21.86
C TYR A 27 4.32 29.76 -21.66
N ASP A 28 5.11 30.08 -22.69
CA ASP A 28 5.97 31.27 -22.76
C ASP A 28 6.86 31.52 -21.54
N GLY A 29 7.46 30.45 -21.03
CA GLY A 29 8.42 30.54 -19.91
C GLY A 29 7.79 30.49 -18.51
N ILE A 30 6.48 30.23 -18.38
CA ILE A 30 5.83 30.05 -17.07
C ILE A 30 6.48 28.89 -16.33
N GLU A 31 6.71 29.10 -15.05
CA GLU A 31 7.20 28.06 -14.12
C GLU A 31 6.09 27.63 -13.17
N ILE A 32 6.12 26.35 -12.75
CA ILE A 32 5.21 25.82 -11.73
C ILE A 32 5.76 26.26 -10.37
N GLU A 33 5.10 27.23 -9.74
CA GLU A 33 5.50 27.77 -8.42
C GLU A 33 4.66 27.17 -7.28
N SER A 34 3.43 26.74 -7.56
CA SER A 34 2.53 26.16 -6.57
C SER A 34 1.57 25.15 -7.21
N LEU A 35 1.02 24.27 -6.41
CA LEU A 35 -0.01 23.31 -6.81
C LEU A 35 -1.24 23.52 -5.93
N ALA A 36 -2.41 23.65 -6.53
CA ALA A 36 -3.68 23.72 -5.81
C ALA A 36 -4.08 22.37 -5.20
N ALA A 37 -3.73 21.27 -5.89
CA ALA A 37 -3.98 19.91 -5.45
C ALA A 37 -2.99 18.94 -6.13
N ILE A 38 -2.76 17.80 -5.50
CA ILE A 38 -2.02 16.69 -6.06
C ILE A 38 -2.81 15.40 -5.86
N GLY A 39 -2.84 14.55 -6.88
CA GLY A 39 -3.41 13.21 -6.81
C GLY A 39 -2.36 12.17 -7.16
N VAL A 40 -2.32 11.09 -6.41
CA VAL A 40 -1.43 9.95 -6.65
C VAL A 40 -2.23 8.82 -7.28
N SER A 41 -1.89 8.46 -8.53
CA SER A 41 -2.41 7.28 -9.21
C SER A 41 -1.26 6.33 -9.47
N ALA A 42 -1.20 5.25 -8.69
CA ALA A 42 -0.13 4.24 -8.76
C ALA A 42 -0.71 2.84 -8.50
N MET A 43 0.17 1.84 -8.32
CA MET A 43 -0.28 0.48 -8.07
C MET A 43 -1.00 0.37 -6.71
N MET A 44 -2.27 -0.06 -6.74
CA MET A 44 -3.10 -0.32 -5.56
C MET A 44 -2.89 -1.74 -4.99
N HIS A 45 -2.05 -2.54 -5.62
CA HIS A 45 -1.76 -3.92 -5.23
C HIS A 45 -0.27 -4.11 -5.03
N GLY A 46 0.08 -5.15 -4.28
CA GLY A 46 1.46 -5.53 -4.01
C GLY A 46 1.79 -5.48 -2.53
N TYR A 47 3.09 -5.48 -2.21
CA TYR A 47 3.54 -5.68 -0.86
C TYR A 47 4.72 -4.78 -0.53
N MET A 48 4.48 -3.80 0.33
CA MET A 48 5.46 -2.83 0.83
C MET A 48 5.40 -2.78 2.36
N PRO A 49 6.07 -3.71 3.06
CA PRO A 49 6.13 -3.74 4.52
C PRO A 49 7.26 -2.85 5.04
N PHE A 50 6.99 -2.10 6.10
CA PHE A 50 7.92 -1.19 6.77
C PHE A 50 8.06 -1.56 8.24
N ASN A 51 9.26 -1.33 8.80
CA ASN A 51 9.55 -1.49 10.22
C ASN A 51 9.20 -0.22 11.02
N GLU A 52 9.51 -0.23 12.33
CA GLU A 52 9.30 0.89 13.24
C GLU A 52 10.11 2.16 12.87
N LYS A 53 11.25 1.97 12.16
CA LYS A 53 12.08 3.08 11.65
C LYS A 53 11.65 3.57 10.27
N GLU A 54 10.51 3.08 9.77
CA GLU A 54 10.00 3.41 8.44
C GLU A 54 10.89 2.95 7.28
N GLU A 55 11.75 1.96 7.54
CA GLU A 55 12.58 1.32 6.52
C GLU A 55 11.82 0.16 5.88
N ILE A 56 11.91 0.05 4.54
CA ILE A 56 11.29 -1.07 3.83
C ILE A 56 12.01 -2.39 4.17
N LEU A 57 11.25 -3.39 4.59
CA LEU A 57 11.79 -4.66 5.08
C LEU A 57 12.22 -5.62 3.96
N VAL A 58 11.58 -5.53 2.80
CA VAL A 58 11.90 -6.30 1.60
C VAL A 58 11.65 -5.46 0.35
N PRO A 59 12.29 -5.73 -0.79
CA PRO A 59 12.00 -5.03 -2.03
C PRO A 59 10.51 -5.08 -2.39
N PHE A 60 9.96 -3.98 -2.88
CA PHE A 60 8.55 -3.89 -3.28
C PHE A 60 8.16 -5.02 -4.24
N ARG A 61 7.25 -5.89 -3.82
CA ARG A 61 6.67 -6.95 -4.66
C ARG A 61 5.44 -6.40 -5.36
N THR A 62 5.51 -6.27 -6.68
CA THR A 62 4.44 -5.66 -7.47
C THR A 62 3.26 -6.61 -7.69
N TRP A 63 2.16 -6.10 -8.25
CA TRP A 63 0.99 -6.87 -8.63
C TRP A 63 1.28 -8.00 -9.66
N ARG A 64 2.42 -7.93 -10.36
CA ARG A 64 2.89 -8.97 -11.29
C ARG A 64 3.56 -10.16 -10.61
N ASN A 65 3.79 -10.07 -9.32
CA ASN A 65 4.32 -11.17 -8.54
C ASN A 65 3.18 -12.13 -8.20
N THR A 66 3.22 -13.34 -8.75
CA THR A 66 2.13 -14.33 -8.68
C THR A 66 2.50 -15.55 -7.82
N ASN A 67 3.53 -15.46 -6.97
CA ASN A 67 3.98 -16.54 -6.10
C ASN A 67 3.08 -16.75 -4.86
N THR A 68 1.92 -16.13 -4.80
CA THR A 68 0.97 -16.11 -3.68
C THR A 68 -0.18 -17.10 -3.83
N GLY A 69 -0.07 -18.07 -4.73
CA GLY A 69 -1.17 -18.97 -5.08
C GLY A 69 -1.74 -19.75 -3.91
N ARG A 70 -0.86 -20.30 -3.04
CA ARG A 70 -1.28 -21.01 -1.84
C ARG A 70 -2.00 -20.10 -0.86
N ALA A 71 -1.42 -18.95 -0.57
CA ALA A 71 -2.02 -17.97 0.35
C ALA A 71 -3.39 -17.49 -0.13
N ALA A 72 -3.51 -17.15 -1.42
CA ALA A 72 -4.78 -16.70 -1.99
C ALA A 72 -5.87 -17.77 -1.92
N ALA A 73 -5.54 -19.04 -2.16
CA ALA A 73 -6.48 -20.15 -2.06
C ALA A 73 -6.96 -20.36 -0.61
N GLU A 74 -6.04 -20.45 0.35
CA GLU A 74 -6.37 -20.64 1.77
C GLU A 74 -7.19 -19.47 2.33
N LEU A 75 -6.84 -18.20 1.97
CA LEU A 75 -7.59 -17.04 2.39
C LEU A 75 -8.97 -16.96 1.73
N SER A 76 -9.10 -17.35 0.46
CA SER A 76 -10.40 -17.37 -0.21
C SER A 76 -11.37 -18.36 0.43
N GLU A 77 -10.88 -19.52 0.86
CA GLU A 77 -11.66 -20.50 1.61
C GLU A 77 -12.06 -19.95 2.99
N LEU A 78 -11.09 -19.41 3.75
CA LEU A 78 -11.31 -18.87 5.09
C LEU A 78 -12.35 -17.74 5.12
N PHE A 79 -12.25 -16.81 4.14
CA PHE A 79 -13.12 -15.63 4.09
C PHE A 79 -14.44 -15.89 3.35
N VAL A 80 -14.56 -17.04 2.66
CA VAL A 80 -15.67 -17.32 1.73
C VAL A 80 -15.81 -16.17 0.72
N TYR A 81 -14.66 -15.64 0.26
CA TYR A 81 -14.55 -14.49 -0.61
C TYR A 81 -13.34 -14.65 -1.54
N ASN A 82 -13.48 -14.33 -2.82
CA ASN A 82 -12.36 -14.48 -3.76
C ASN A 82 -11.23 -13.49 -3.45
N ILE A 83 -10.10 -13.98 -2.97
CA ILE A 83 -8.90 -13.20 -2.69
C ILE A 83 -7.90 -13.35 -3.85
N PRO A 84 -7.67 -12.29 -4.64
CA PRO A 84 -6.75 -12.36 -5.78
C PRO A 84 -5.28 -12.51 -5.35
N LEU A 85 -4.49 -13.17 -6.21
CA LEU A 85 -3.04 -13.38 -6.01
C LEU A 85 -2.26 -12.09 -5.73
N ARG A 86 -2.68 -10.98 -6.36
CA ARG A 86 -1.97 -9.69 -6.34
C ARG A 86 -2.25 -8.83 -5.11
N TRP A 87 -3.25 -9.18 -4.30
CA TRP A 87 -3.63 -8.38 -3.13
C TRP A 87 -2.56 -8.41 -2.03
N SER A 88 -2.46 -7.32 -1.27
CA SER A 88 -1.45 -7.20 -0.21
C SER A 88 -1.58 -8.29 0.85
N ILE A 89 -2.82 -8.67 1.22
CA ILE A 89 -3.07 -9.74 2.18
C ILE A 89 -2.56 -11.11 1.69
N SER A 90 -2.65 -11.39 0.37
CA SER A 90 -2.12 -12.62 -0.21
C SER A 90 -0.59 -12.67 -0.11
N HIS A 91 0.08 -11.54 -0.35
CA HIS A 91 1.53 -11.44 -0.19
C HIS A 91 1.97 -11.57 1.27
N LEU A 92 1.26 -10.91 2.19
CA LEU A 92 1.53 -11.00 3.62
C LEU A 92 1.40 -12.46 4.11
N TYR A 93 0.29 -13.10 3.78
CA TYR A 93 0.07 -14.48 4.21
C TYR A 93 1.04 -15.45 3.55
N GLN A 94 1.41 -15.23 2.30
CA GLN A 94 2.45 -16.04 1.65
C GLN A 94 3.82 -15.89 2.33
N ALA A 95 4.19 -14.68 2.76
CA ALA A 95 5.41 -14.45 3.53
C ALA A 95 5.37 -15.19 4.88
N ILE A 96 4.21 -15.24 5.54
CA ILE A 96 3.99 -16.00 6.77
C ILE A 96 4.13 -17.50 6.51
N LEU A 97 3.52 -18.03 5.45
CA LEU A 97 3.62 -19.45 5.06
C LEU A 97 5.05 -19.87 4.74
N ASN A 98 5.81 -18.96 4.14
CA ASN A 98 7.24 -19.17 3.83
C ASN A 98 8.16 -18.98 5.06
N ASN A 99 7.62 -18.58 6.23
CA ASN A 99 8.39 -18.22 7.43
C ASN A 99 9.45 -17.14 7.14
N GLU A 100 9.12 -16.14 6.33
CA GLU A 100 10.03 -15.04 6.02
C GLU A 100 10.29 -14.21 7.29
N THR A 101 11.56 -14.00 7.62
CA THR A 101 11.98 -13.43 8.92
C THR A 101 11.53 -12.01 9.17
N HIS A 102 11.33 -11.21 8.12
CA HIS A 102 10.92 -9.81 8.21
C HIS A 102 9.48 -9.63 8.74
N VAL A 103 8.63 -10.67 8.64
CA VAL A 103 7.20 -10.55 8.99
C VAL A 103 6.98 -10.11 10.43
N LYS A 104 7.80 -10.57 11.37
CA LYS A 104 7.71 -10.21 12.79
C LYS A 104 7.99 -8.72 13.07
N ASP A 105 8.71 -8.06 12.16
CA ASP A 105 9.18 -6.67 12.32
C ASP A 105 8.27 -5.67 11.59
N ILE A 106 7.17 -6.13 10.97
CA ILE A 106 6.23 -5.26 10.26
C ILE A 106 5.52 -4.34 11.28
N LYS A 107 5.53 -3.05 10.98
CA LYS A 107 4.79 -2.00 11.70
C LYS A 107 3.85 -1.23 10.80
N PHE A 108 4.07 -1.29 9.49
CA PHE A 108 3.20 -0.67 8.51
C PHE A 108 3.26 -1.43 7.18
N LEU A 109 2.12 -1.66 6.57
CA LEU A 109 1.97 -2.30 5.27
C LEU A 109 1.13 -1.41 4.37
N THR A 110 1.63 -1.10 3.18
CA THR A 110 0.89 -0.23 2.26
C THR A 110 1.10 -0.64 0.79
N THR A 111 0.43 0.07 -0.10
CA THR A 111 0.58 -0.01 -1.57
C THR A 111 1.57 1.03 -2.06
N LEU A 112 1.94 0.98 -3.36
CA LEU A 112 2.79 2.01 -3.95
C LEU A 112 2.10 3.39 -3.90
N ALA A 113 0.80 3.46 -4.18
CA ALA A 113 0.05 4.72 -4.08
C ALA A 113 0.07 5.29 -2.66
N GLY A 114 -0.18 4.44 -1.65
CA GLY A 114 -0.11 4.83 -0.24
C GLY A 114 1.29 5.23 0.20
N TYR A 115 2.33 4.54 -0.28
CA TYR A 115 3.71 4.90 0.02
C TYR A 115 4.08 6.29 -0.50
N VAL A 116 3.79 6.58 -1.78
CA VAL A 116 4.07 7.90 -2.36
C VAL A 116 3.29 8.97 -1.64
N HIS A 117 1.99 8.75 -1.40
CA HIS A 117 1.15 9.68 -0.64
C HIS A 117 1.74 9.98 0.75
N TRP A 118 2.04 8.93 1.52
CA TRP A 118 2.64 9.06 2.85
C TRP A 118 3.94 9.89 2.83
N GLN A 119 4.83 9.62 1.89
CA GLN A 119 6.11 10.32 1.82
C GLN A 119 5.99 11.81 1.50
N ILE A 120 4.96 12.22 0.75
CA ILE A 120 4.77 13.64 0.39
C ILE A 120 3.83 14.40 1.34
N THR A 121 3.09 13.69 2.22
CA THR A 121 2.14 14.32 3.15
C THR A 121 2.42 14.02 4.62
N GLY A 122 3.19 12.96 4.92
CA GLY A 122 3.35 12.43 6.27
C GLY A 122 2.18 11.54 6.74
N GLU A 123 1.09 11.45 5.98
CA GLU A 123 -0.14 10.75 6.39
C GLU A 123 -0.18 9.31 5.86
N LYS A 124 -0.32 8.34 6.78
CA LYS A 124 -0.41 6.89 6.49
C LYS A 124 -1.86 6.47 6.20
N VAL A 125 -2.42 6.99 5.14
CA VAL A 125 -3.82 6.79 4.76
C VAL A 125 -3.94 6.23 3.35
N LEU A 126 -5.07 5.59 3.04
CA LEU A 126 -5.45 5.17 1.69
C LEU A 126 -6.89 5.58 1.40
N GLY A 127 -7.17 5.97 0.17
CA GLY A 127 -8.54 6.02 -0.32
C GLY A 127 -9.15 4.61 -0.36
N ILE A 128 -10.46 4.52 -0.15
CA ILE A 128 -11.21 3.25 -0.10
C ILE A 128 -10.96 2.38 -1.33
N GLY A 129 -10.75 2.98 -2.51
CA GLY A 129 -10.44 2.27 -3.75
C GLY A 129 -9.12 1.50 -3.65
N ASP A 130 -8.04 2.14 -3.20
CA ASP A 130 -6.73 1.50 -3.00
C ASP A 130 -6.77 0.49 -1.84
N ALA A 131 -7.43 0.83 -0.74
CA ALA A 131 -7.58 -0.05 0.41
C ALA A 131 -8.26 -1.38 0.04
N SER A 132 -9.24 -1.34 -0.89
CA SER A 132 -9.91 -2.55 -1.41
C SER A 132 -8.98 -3.51 -2.17
N GLY A 133 -7.81 -3.04 -2.59
CA GLY A 133 -6.76 -3.87 -3.18
C GLY A 133 -5.83 -4.52 -2.15
N MET A 134 -5.95 -4.16 -0.88
CA MET A 134 -5.20 -4.76 0.21
C MET A 134 -5.97 -5.87 0.91
N LEU A 135 -7.22 -5.58 1.30
CA LEU A 135 -8.14 -6.46 2.01
C LEU A 135 -9.58 -6.09 1.63
N PRO A 136 -10.57 -7.01 1.70
CA PRO A 136 -11.96 -6.68 1.44
C PRO A 136 -12.50 -5.55 2.32
N ILE A 137 -13.26 -4.66 1.70
CA ILE A 137 -13.93 -3.54 2.36
C ILE A 137 -15.37 -3.92 2.70
N ASP A 138 -15.80 -3.57 3.90
CA ASP A 138 -17.21 -3.61 4.30
C ASP A 138 -17.91 -2.33 3.80
N PRO A 139 -18.89 -2.42 2.89
CA PRO A 139 -19.59 -1.26 2.36
C PRO A 139 -20.47 -0.54 3.41
N ALA A 140 -20.79 -1.19 4.52
CA ALA A 140 -21.57 -0.55 5.58
C ALA A 140 -20.74 0.42 6.43
N THR A 141 -19.44 0.13 6.58
CA THR A 141 -18.53 0.94 7.40
C THR A 141 -17.55 1.76 6.54
N ASN A 142 -17.44 1.48 5.24
CA ASN A 142 -16.41 2.01 4.35
C ASN A 142 -14.97 1.77 4.86
N ASN A 143 -14.77 0.68 5.58
CA ASN A 143 -13.49 0.29 6.15
C ASN A 143 -13.21 -1.19 5.86
N TYR A 144 -12.04 -1.67 6.21
CA TYR A 144 -11.71 -3.10 6.13
C TYR A 144 -12.76 -3.93 6.86
N SER A 145 -13.10 -5.10 6.29
CA SER A 145 -14.05 -6.03 6.92
C SER A 145 -13.51 -6.50 8.26
N ALA A 146 -14.15 -6.08 9.36
CA ALA A 146 -13.75 -6.47 10.72
C ALA A 146 -13.79 -7.99 10.91
N GLU A 147 -14.79 -8.66 10.32
CA GLU A 147 -14.88 -10.12 10.34
C GLU A 147 -13.66 -10.81 9.71
N MET A 148 -13.21 -10.30 8.57
CA MET A 148 -12.05 -10.88 7.87
C MET A 148 -10.73 -10.55 8.57
N VAL A 149 -10.62 -9.36 9.17
CA VAL A 149 -9.49 -9.00 10.04
C VAL A 149 -9.39 -9.97 11.21
N GLU A 150 -10.49 -10.21 11.92
CA GLU A 150 -10.55 -11.16 13.05
C GLU A 150 -10.20 -12.60 12.61
N LYS A 151 -10.76 -13.06 11.49
CA LYS A 151 -10.46 -14.39 10.95
C LYS A 151 -8.97 -14.53 10.61
N PHE A 152 -8.36 -13.49 10.02
CA PHE A 152 -6.94 -13.51 9.70
C PHE A 152 -6.08 -13.52 10.97
N ASP A 153 -6.38 -12.67 11.95
CA ASP A 153 -5.64 -12.63 13.22
C ASP A 153 -5.72 -13.98 13.96
N ASN A 154 -6.89 -14.62 13.96
CA ASN A 154 -7.05 -15.98 14.51
C ASN A 154 -6.24 -17.03 13.75
N LEU A 155 -6.17 -16.94 12.40
CA LEU A 155 -5.38 -17.84 11.57
C LEU A 155 -3.88 -17.78 11.92
N ILE A 156 -3.36 -16.58 12.13
CA ILE A 156 -1.93 -16.35 12.41
C ILE A 156 -1.57 -16.37 13.89
N ALA A 157 -2.54 -16.46 14.80
CA ALA A 157 -2.32 -16.45 16.26
C ALA A 157 -1.21 -17.42 16.74
N PRO A 158 -1.06 -18.65 16.19
CA PRO A 158 0.03 -19.55 16.58
C PRO A 158 1.44 -19.05 16.23
N LYS A 159 1.58 -17.99 15.45
CA LYS A 159 2.88 -17.37 15.10
C LYS A 159 3.35 -16.38 16.15
N GLU A 160 2.47 -15.94 17.07
CA GLU A 160 2.77 -15.05 18.19
C GLU A 160 3.46 -13.74 17.76
N TYR A 161 3.01 -13.15 16.63
CA TYR A 161 3.50 -11.84 16.20
C TYR A 161 3.08 -10.76 17.20
N ASN A 162 3.91 -9.71 17.34
CA ASN A 162 3.67 -8.56 18.23
C ASN A 162 2.78 -7.48 17.58
N TRP A 163 2.03 -7.82 16.54
CA TRP A 163 1.11 -6.95 15.81
C TRP A 163 -0.15 -7.74 15.43
N LYS A 164 -1.25 -7.03 15.27
CA LYS A 164 -2.47 -7.51 14.62
C LYS A 164 -2.62 -6.87 13.25
N LEU A 165 -3.47 -7.43 12.41
CA LEU A 165 -3.63 -6.95 11.04
C LEU A 165 -4.02 -5.47 10.99
N GLU A 166 -4.96 -5.03 11.83
CA GLU A 166 -5.40 -3.63 11.88
C GLU A 166 -4.30 -2.65 12.31
N ASP A 167 -3.32 -3.08 13.13
CA ASP A 167 -2.23 -2.24 13.61
C ASP A 167 -1.26 -1.85 12.48
N ILE A 168 -1.18 -2.66 11.43
CA ILE A 168 -0.21 -2.50 10.35
C ILE A 168 -0.83 -1.97 9.05
N LEU A 169 -2.16 -1.91 8.95
CA LEU A 169 -2.87 -1.40 7.77
C LEU A 169 -3.02 0.14 7.82
N PRO A 170 -3.02 0.81 6.64
CA PRO A 170 -3.31 2.23 6.56
C PRO A 170 -4.76 2.53 6.99
N LYS A 171 -4.98 3.71 7.54
CA LYS A 171 -6.34 4.22 7.76
C LYS A 171 -7.04 4.40 6.41
N VAL A 172 -8.28 3.94 6.30
CA VAL A 172 -9.11 4.11 5.10
C VAL A 172 -9.84 5.45 5.15
N LEU A 173 -9.83 6.16 4.02
CA LEU A 173 -10.56 7.40 3.83
C LEU A 173 -11.55 7.27 2.67
N SER A 174 -12.75 7.82 2.86
CA SER A 174 -13.73 7.98 1.79
C SER A 174 -13.40 9.18 0.90
N ALA A 175 -13.93 9.21 -0.32
CA ALA A 175 -13.73 10.34 -1.21
C ALA A 175 -14.25 11.64 -0.59
N GLY A 176 -13.44 12.70 -0.62
CA GLY A 176 -13.73 14.01 -0.05
C GLY A 176 -13.22 14.22 1.38
N GLU A 177 -12.74 13.19 2.07
CA GLU A 177 -12.08 13.35 3.36
C GLU A 177 -10.67 13.95 3.18
N ASN A 178 -10.21 14.66 4.22
CA ASN A 178 -8.89 15.29 4.21
C ASN A 178 -7.80 14.22 4.34
N ALA A 179 -6.97 14.11 3.31
CA ALA A 179 -5.84 13.18 3.25
C ALA A 179 -4.48 13.83 3.55
N GLY A 180 -4.47 15.07 4.04
CA GLY A 180 -3.27 15.82 4.39
C GLY A 180 -2.92 16.92 3.39
N VAL A 181 -1.79 17.55 3.63
CA VAL A 181 -1.17 18.58 2.79
C VAL A 181 0.27 18.18 2.50
N LEU A 182 0.87 18.76 1.45
CA LEU A 182 2.29 18.51 1.17
C LEU A 182 3.15 18.98 2.35
N THR A 183 4.10 18.15 2.73
CA THR A 183 5.17 18.54 3.66
C THR A 183 6.10 19.55 3.00
N PRO A 184 6.76 20.42 3.79
CA PRO A 184 7.76 21.38 3.28
C PRO A 184 8.93 20.71 2.54
#